data_7ab02707c56dfb64ba1c87b7c9e73f51
#
_entry.id   7ab02707c56dfb64ba1c87b7c9e73f51
#
_cell.length_a   1.000
_cell.length_b   1.000
_cell.length_c   1.000
_cell.angle_alpha   90.00
_cell.angle_beta   90.00
_cell.angle_gamma   90.00
#
_symmetry.space_group_name_H-M   'P 1'
#
loop_
_entity.id
_entity.type
_entity.pdbx_description
1 polymer ?
#
loop_
_entity_poly.entity_id
_entity_poly.type
_entity_poly.pdbx_seq_one_letter_code
_entity_poly.pdbx_strand_id
1 'polypeptide(L)'
;MLLGLTGLQFYVAAVIIFAVLYLFTPKKYIWFPFAVLTILFAVLAYHILPDISDDLNIYYHHMDVFREMGRDGLRYAINEDWFEWKTFRASLYYVYIISRFPNNNFLPAITILIVYSLSFDVLYKAAKRFEISKGGLFFASMYVITTFWYYDVASGTRNGLAFVIAFATAYYHLVEKKNIFICFAGYLCAALMHSSGIIPVALVFAALITKNFKSKFINVLFIFGISGSAALIEVLASVTDNSFIQSIAGRAESHGNIDTHLNLSMGSGGGNTMYLVTLVTFFVVLFLVLYFGPNIKKSRYSEELKTFLQYSSLTMCFLLGCAFTSTLIFVRFVRWIIPVVGGIYIMVGLKAQQENEKKYIEDSFNNNIIPKKSLLYRMRPVICVVLTAFIGVSFWYALNGSSLIFLHLR
;
A
#
# COMPACT_ATOMS: atom_id res chain seq x y z
N MET A 1 8.30 9.61 -27.80
CA MET A 1 9.33 8.86 -27.05
C MET A 1 10.06 9.84 -26.14
N LEU A 2 10.08 9.59 -24.83
CA LEU A 2 10.80 10.39 -23.85
C LEU A 2 12.30 10.13 -24.04
N LEU A 3 13.05 11.09 -24.58
CA LEU A 3 14.49 10.95 -24.83
C LEU A 3 14.91 9.71 -25.63
N GLY A 4 14.02 9.12 -26.43
CA GLY A 4 14.29 7.88 -27.16
C GLY A 4 14.25 6.60 -26.32
N LEU A 5 13.89 6.70 -25.04
CA LEU A 5 13.80 5.55 -24.12
C LEU A 5 12.41 4.92 -24.14
N THR A 6 12.36 3.59 -23.97
CA THR A 6 11.11 2.88 -23.65
C THR A 6 10.68 3.19 -22.21
N GLY A 7 9.42 2.95 -21.85
CA GLY A 7 8.93 3.15 -20.48
C GLY A 7 9.75 2.36 -19.46
N LEU A 8 10.15 1.15 -19.80
CA LEU A 8 10.99 0.30 -18.98
C LEU A 8 12.38 0.91 -18.75
N GLN A 9 13.03 1.37 -19.83
CA GLN A 9 14.36 1.98 -19.74
C GLN A 9 14.31 3.25 -18.89
N PHE A 10 13.25 4.07 -19.05
CA PHE A 10 13.06 5.27 -18.23
C PHE A 10 12.85 4.93 -16.75
N TYR A 11 12.03 3.91 -16.43
CA TYR A 11 11.82 3.47 -15.06
C TYR A 11 13.13 3.00 -14.41
N VAL A 12 13.91 2.17 -15.11
CA VAL A 12 15.22 1.70 -14.62
C VAL A 12 16.18 2.87 -14.43
N ALA A 13 16.25 3.80 -15.41
CA ALA A 13 17.09 4.98 -15.31
C ALA A 13 16.69 5.85 -14.09
N ALA A 14 15.39 6.04 -13.84
CA ALA A 14 14.90 6.77 -12.68
C ALA A 14 15.33 6.13 -11.35
N VAL A 15 15.25 4.79 -11.25
CA VAL A 15 15.69 4.06 -10.06
C VAL A 15 17.22 4.14 -9.89
N ILE A 16 18.00 4.07 -10.97
CA ILE A 16 19.46 4.25 -10.92
C ILE A 16 19.81 5.66 -10.46
N ILE A 17 19.18 6.69 -11.05
CA ILE A 17 19.37 8.08 -10.65
C ILE A 17 19.06 8.27 -9.16
N PHE A 18 17.95 7.71 -8.69
CA PHE A 18 17.61 7.70 -7.27
C PHE A 18 18.71 7.08 -6.42
N ALA A 19 19.19 5.89 -6.77
CA ALA A 19 20.22 5.19 -6.01
C ALA A 19 21.53 5.99 -5.95
N VAL A 20 21.96 6.54 -7.08
CA VAL A 20 23.17 7.40 -7.14
C VAL A 20 22.98 8.66 -6.29
N LEU A 21 21.90 9.40 -6.48
CA LEU A 21 21.62 10.60 -5.69
C LEU A 21 21.54 10.27 -4.20
N TYR A 22 20.89 9.15 -3.85
CA TYR A 22 20.77 8.72 -2.47
C TYR A 22 22.14 8.44 -1.83
N LEU A 23 23.05 7.79 -2.53
CA LEU A 23 24.40 7.49 -2.03
C LEU A 23 25.20 8.76 -1.72
N PHE A 24 25.12 9.77 -2.56
CA PHE A 24 25.90 11.00 -2.40
C PHE A 24 25.21 12.09 -1.57
N THR A 25 23.89 12.01 -1.36
CA THR A 25 23.14 13.02 -0.58
C THR A 25 23.44 12.88 0.92
N PRO A 26 23.82 13.96 1.63
CA PRO A 26 23.98 13.95 3.07
C PRO A 26 22.68 13.61 3.80
N LYS A 27 22.76 12.96 4.98
CA LYS A 27 21.58 12.51 5.75
C LYS A 27 20.55 13.63 5.98
N LYS A 28 20.99 14.88 6.14
CA LYS A 28 20.11 16.04 6.35
C LYS A 28 19.17 16.31 5.16
N TYR A 29 19.60 16.00 3.94
CA TYR A 29 18.88 16.27 2.70
C TYR A 29 18.36 15.00 2.04
N ILE A 30 18.29 13.89 2.76
CA ILE A 30 17.92 12.58 2.22
C ILE A 30 16.50 12.53 1.62
N TRP A 31 15.65 13.48 1.91
CA TRP A 31 14.34 13.67 1.27
C TRP A 31 14.45 14.01 -0.22
N PHE A 32 15.56 14.67 -0.64
CA PHE A 32 15.74 15.15 -2.01
C PHE A 32 15.74 14.02 -3.06
N PRO A 33 16.52 12.92 -2.92
CA PRO A 33 16.42 11.79 -3.85
C PRO A 33 15.00 11.23 -3.99
N PHE A 34 14.22 11.20 -2.92
CA PHE A 34 12.83 10.75 -2.99
C PHE A 34 11.95 11.71 -3.81
N ALA A 35 12.13 12.99 -3.64
CA ALA A 35 11.40 13.98 -4.44
C ALA A 35 11.76 13.85 -5.93
N VAL A 36 13.05 13.70 -6.27
CA VAL A 36 13.49 13.49 -7.66
C VAL A 36 12.88 12.22 -8.24
N LEU A 37 12.95 11.09 -7.53
CA LEU A 37 12.36 9.84 -8.01
C LEU A 37 10.87 9.97 -8.25
N THR A 38 10.15 10.60 -7.31
CA THR A 38 8.70 10.79 -7.41
C THR A 38 8.33 11.64 -8.63
N ILE A 39 9.11 12.70 -8.92
CA ILE A 39 8.92 13.53 -10.11
C ILE A 39 9.21 12.73 -11.39
N LEU A 40 10.31 11.97 -11.45
CA LEU A 40 10.62 11.12 -12.59
C LEU A 40 9.53 10.08 -12.85
N PHE A 41 9.01 9.46 -11.80
CA PHE A 41 7.88 8.54 -11.92
C PHE A 41 6.60 9.25 -12.38
N ALA A 42 6.33 10.47 -11.93
CA ALA A 42 5.18 11.24 -12.42
C ALA A 42 5.33 11.63 -13.90
N VAL A 43 6.54 11.98 -14.34
CA VAL A 43 6.84 12.21 -15.76
C VAL A 43 6.61 10.96 -16.58
N LEU A 44 7.03 9.79 -16.10
CA LEU A 44 6.76 8.52 -16.76
C LEU A 44 5.25 8.25 -16.85
N ALA A 45 4.50 8.48 -15.75
CA ALA A 45 3.05 8.30 -15.71
C ALA A 45 2.30 9.23 -16.67
N TYR A 46 2.79 10.46 -16.85
CA TYR A 46 2.23 11.39 -17.83
C TYR A 46 2.23 10.86 -19.26
N HIS A 47 3.08 9.91 -19.60
CA HIS A 47 3.19 9.31 -20.90
C HIS A 47 2.50 7.93 -21.03
N ILE A 48 1.78 7.50 -19.99
CA ILE A 48 1.03 6.25 -20.03
C ILE A 48 -0.16 6.37 -20.99
N LEU A 49 -0.29 5.38 -21.86
CA LEU A 49 -1.47 5.15 -22.68
C LEU A 49 -2.30 4.07 -21.99
N PRO A 50 -3.54 4.39 -21.55
CA PRO A 50 -4.41 3.38 -20.96
C PRO A 50 -4.87 2.39 -22.01
N ASP A 51 -5.03 1.12 -21.62
CA ASP A 51 -5.75 0.15 -22.42
C ASP A 51 -7.26 0.49 -22.44
N ILE A 52 -7.97 0.05 -23.48
CA ILE A 52 -9.41 0.28 -23.63
C ILE A 52 -10.19 -0.30 -22.43
N SER A 53 -9.70 -1.40 -21.86
CA SER A 53 -10.30 -2.09 -20.71
C SER A 53 -9.97 -1.48 -19.36
N ASP A 54 -9.07 -0.49 -19.28
CA ASP A 54 -8.60 0.07 -18.01
C ASP A 54 -9.58 1.11 -17.44
N ASP A 55 -9.71 1.13 -16.11
CA ASP A 55 -10.42 2.18 -15.38
C ASP A 55 -9.92 3.58 -15.78
N LEU A 56 -8.62 3.72 -16.09
CA LEU A 56 -8.02 4.99 -16.48
C LEU A 56 -8.65 5.55 -17.77
N ASN A 57 -9.01 4.69 -18.73
CA ASN A 57 -9.69 5.10 -19.96
C ASN A 57 -11.10 5.66 -19.67
N ILE A 58 -11.81 5.05 -18.71
CA ILE A 58 -13.12 5.55 -18.25
C ILE A 58 -12.98 6.94 -17.60
N TYR A 59 -11.96 7.14 -16.78
CA TYR A 59 -11.69 8.47 -16.20
C TYR A 59 -11.36 9.49 -17.25
N TYR A 60 -10.60 9.15 -18.29
CA TYR A 60 -10.29 10.05 -19.40
C TYR A 60 -11.57 10.51 -20.11
N HIS A 61 -12.49 9.59 -20.37
CA HIS A 61 -13.80 9.95 -20.94
C HIS A 61 -14.57 10.92 -20.03
N HIS A 62 -14.63 10.65 -18.73
CA HIS A 62 -15.29 11.58 -17.79
C HIS A 62 -14.59 12.95 -17.73
N MET A 63 -13.26 12.98 -17.79
CA MET A 63 -12.52 14.24 -17.82
C MET A 63 -12.82 15.06 -19.06
N ASP A 64 -13.00 14.42 -20.23
CA ASP A 64 -13.38 15.10 -21.45
C ASP A 64 -14.78 15.71 -21.32
N VAL A 65 -15.75 14.97 -20.82
CA VAL A 65 -17.09 15.51 -20.50
C VAL A 65 -17.02 16.68 -19.52
N PHE A 66 -16.21 16.58 -18.45
CA PHE A 66 -16.05 17.69 -17.51
C PHE A 66 -15.37 18.91 -18.14
N ARG A 67 -14.46 18.70 -19.10
CA ARG A 67 -13.78 19.78 -19.81
C ARG A 67 -14.75 20.53 -20.74
N GLU A 68 -15.57 19.79 -21.46
CA GLU A 68 -16.54 20.32 -22.42
C GLU A 68 -17.71 21.02 -21.72
N MET A 69 -18.35 20.35 -20.74
CA MET A 69 -19.58 20.81 -20.10
C MET A 69 -19.34 21.61 -18.81
N GLY A 70 -18.12 21.66 -18.30
CA GLY A 70 -17.81 22.40 -17.09
C GLY A 70 -18.57 21.91 -15.86
N ARG A 71 -19.24 22.84 -15.15
CA ARG A 71 -20.04 22.52 -13.95
C ARG A 71 -21.28 21.70 -14.26
N ASP A 72 -21.83 21.82 -15.47
CA ASP A 72 -23.00 21.05 -15.88
C ASP A 72 -22.63 19.59 -16.12
N GLY A 73 -21.43 19.30 -16.67
CA GLY A 73 -20.87 17.96 -16.73
C GLY A 73 -20.70 17.31 -15.35
N LEU A 74 -20.25 18.08 -14.35
CA LEU A 74 -20.18 17.61 -12.96
C LEU A 74 -21.57 17.26 -12.40
N ARG A 75 -22.58 18.11 -12.63
CA ARG A 75 -23.96 17.85 -12.20
C ARG A 75 -24.55 16.64 -12.91
N TYR A 76 -24.29 16.53 -14.22
CA TYR A 76 -24.73 15.40 -15.04
C TYR A 76 -24.15 14.09 -14.51
N ALA A 77 -22.83 14.01 -14.30
CA ALA A 77 -22.17 12.83 -13.75
C ALA A 77 -22.69 12.41 -12.37
N ILE A 78 -23.08 13.38 -11.53
CA ILE A 78 -23.72 13.12 -10.23
C ILE A 78 -25.13 12.57 -10.40
N ASN A 79 -25.95 13.13 -11.30
CA ASN A 79 -27.34 12.74 -11.49
C ASN A 79 -27.44 11.33 -12.09
N GLU A 80 -26.63 11.02 -13.08
CA GLU A 80 -26.54 9.71 -13.70
C GLU A 80 -25.78 8.68 -12.87
N ASP A 81 -25.23 9.13 -11.73
CA ASP A 81 -24.43 8.32 -10.81
C ASP A 81 -23.28 7.53 -11.48
N TRP A 82 -22.65 8.14 -12.45
CA TRP A 82 -21.51 7.54 -13.10
C TRP A 82 -20.46 7.15 -12.07
N PHE A 83 -19.99 5.92 -12.12
CA PHE A 83 -18.93 5.44 -11.24
C PHE A 83 -19.18 5.67 -9.75
N GLU A 84 -20.46 5.68 -9.34
CA GLU A 84 -20.87 5.92 -7.94
C GLU A 84 -20.45 7.31 -7.43
N TRP A 85 -20.43 8.33 -8.29
CA TRP A 85 -20.03 9.69 -7.94
C TRP A 85 -20.90 10.34 -6.87
N LYS A 86 -22.16 9.91 -6.70
CA LYS A 86 -23.00 10.36 -5.59
C LYS A 86 -22.38 10.03 -4.23
N THR A 87 -21.78 8.86 -4.12
CA THR A 87 -21.19 8.34 -2.88
C THR A 87 -19.75 8.80 -2.69
N PHE A 88 -18.93 8.72 -3.76
CA PHE A 88 -17.48 8.97 -3.67
C PHE A 88 -17.09 10.36 -4.16
N ARG A 89 -17.54 11.37 -3.42
CA ARG A 89 -17.36 12.79 -3.78
C ARG A 89 -15.92 13.24 -3.85
N ALA A 90 -15.02 12.72 -3.01
CA ALA A 90 -13.61 13.12 -3.06
C ALA A 90 -12.97 12.68 -4.38
N SER A 91 -13.25 11.47 -4.86
CA SER A 91 -12.75 11.02 -6.16
C SER A 91 -13.36 11.80 -7.33
N LEU A 92 -14.64 12.13 -7.28
CA LEU A 92 -15.28 12.98 -8.27
C LEU A 92 -14.59 14.34 -8.39
N TYR A 93 -14.42 15.04 -7.25
CA TYR A 93 -13.78 16.36 -7.26
C TYR A 93 -12.30 16.26 -7.65
N TYR A 94 -11.61 15.19 -7.28
CA TYR A 94 -10.24 14.94 -7.70
C TYR A 94 -10.13 14.87 -9.23
N VAL A 95 -10.95 14.03 -9.88
CA VAL A 95 -10.95 13.88 -11.34
C VAL A 95 -11.43 15.19 -12.01
N TYR A 96 -12.45 15.86 -11.46
CA TYR A 96 -12.95 17.13 -11.97
C TYR A 96 -11.89 18.24 -11.92
N ILE A 97 -11.16 18.38 -10.82
CA ILE A 97 -10.10 19.40 -10.69
C ILE A 97 -8.99 19.13 -11.71
N ILE A 98 -8.58 17.85 -11.86
CA ILE A 98 -7.53 17.51 -12.81
C ILE A 98 -8.01 17.67 -14.27
N SER A 99 -9.29 17.50 -14.56
CA SER A 99 -9.84 17.76 -15.89
C SER A 99 -9.64 19.21 -16.36
N ARG A 100 -9.33 20.17 -15.45
CA ARG A 100 -9.00 21.57 -15.80
C ARG A 100 -7.59 21.74 -16.37
N PHE A 101 -6.73 20.73 -16.25
CA PHE A 101 -5.43 20.73 -16.91
C PHE A 101 -5.57 20.46 -18.42
N PRO A 102 -4.55 20.82 -19.24
CA PRO A 102 -4.66 20.79 -20.70
C PRO A 102 -5.01 19.41 -21.30
N ASN A 103 -4.64 18.32 -20.64
CA ASN A 103 -4.90 16.97 -21.12
C ASN A 103 -5.11 15.97 -19.96
N ASN A 104 -5.58 14.76 -20.29
CA ASN A 104 -5.94 13.74 -19.32
C ASN A 104 -4.72 13.07 -18.66
N ASN A 105 -3.55 13.17 -19.24
CA ASN A 105 -2.32 12.51 -18.75
C ASN A 105 -1.85 13.08 -17.41
N PHE A 106 -2.35 14.26 -17.00
CA PHE A 106 -2.11 14.77 -15.66
C PHE A 106 -2.74 13.89 -14.56
N LEU A 107 -3.78 13.11 -14.86
CA LEU A 107 -4.43 12.27 -13.86
C LEU A 107 -3.49 11.17 -13.31
N PRO A 108 -2.90 10.28 -14.12
CA PRO A 108 -1.94 9.30 -13.62
C PRO A 108 -0.67 9.97 -13.06
N ALA A 109 -0.20 11.07 -13.64
CA ALA A 109 0.98 11.79 -13.13
C ALA A 109 0.78 12.33 -11.72
N ILE A 110 -0.33 13.01 -11.45
CA ILE A 110 -0.65 13.55 -10.12
C ILE A 110 -0.95 12.41 -9.13
N THR A 111 -1.60 11.33 -9.58
CA THR A 111 -1.82 10.13 -8.77
C THR A 111 -0.48 9.54 -8.28
N ILE A 112 0.48 9.35 -9.17
CA ILE A 112 1.83 8.89 -8.84
C ILE A 112 2.53 9.85 -7.86
N LEU A 113 2.46 11.17 -8.11
CA LEU A 113 3.03 12.17 -7.20
C LEU A 113 2.49 12.00 -5.78
N ILE A 114 1.18 11.86 -5.61
CA ILE A 114 0.56 11.74 -4.28
C ILE A 114 0.94 10.42 -3.63
N VAL A 115 0.80 9.29 -4.34
CA VAL A 115 1.02 7.95 -3.78
C VAL A 115 2.46 7.76 -3.33
N TYR A 116 3.43 8.08 -4.20
CA TYR A 116 4.84 7.91 -3.84
C TYR A 116 5.31 8.94 -2.81
N SER A 117 4.83 10.20 -2.88
CA SER A 117 5.15 11.21 -1.88
C SER A 117 4.67 10.80 -0.48
N LEU A 118 3.44 10.35 -0.34
CA LEU A 118 2.90 9.89 0.95
C LEU A 118 3.64 8.65 1.47
N SER A 119 3.92 7.69 0.59
CA SER A 119 4.62 6.46 0.96
C SER A 119 6.05 6.74 1.43
N PHE A 120 6.80 7.56 0.69
CA PHE A 120 8.17 7.93 1.06
C PHE A 120 8.22 8.88 2.27
N ASP A 121 7.23 9.77 2.44
CA ASP A 121 7.15 10.60 3.63
C ASP A 121 6.94 9.76 4.91
N VAL A 122 6.10 8.73 4.85
CA VAL A 122 5.94 7.76 5.94
C VAL A 122 7.25 7.05 6.26
N LEU A 123 7.96 6.52 5.25
CA LEU A 123 9.26 5.87 5.46
C LEU A 123 10.31 6.85 6.02
N TYR A 124 10.37 8.05 5.48
CA TYR A 124 11.32 9.08 5.92
C TYR A 124 11.06 9.50 7.38
N LYS A 125 9.80 9.72 7.75
CA LYS A 125 9.43 10.06 9.13
C LYS A 125 9.71 8.91 10.09
N ALA A 126 9.39 7.68 9.70
CA ALA A 126 9.74 6.50 10.46
C ALA A 126 11.27 6.40 10.65
N ALA A 127 12.04 6.61 9.59
CA ALA A 127 13.50 6.57 9.68
C ALA A 127 14.06 7.67 10.60
N LYS A 128 13.49 8.87 10.55
CA LYS A 128 13.89 9.99 11.42
C LYS A 128 13.53 9.70 12.89
N ARG A 129 12.29 9.24 13.14
CA ARG A 129 11.77 8.98 14.48
C ARG A 129 12.53 7.86 15.20
N PHE A 130 12.82 6.78 14.49
CA PHE A 130 13.48 5.59 15.05
C PHE A 130 15.00 5.57 14.81
N GLU A 131 15.58 6.70 14.42
CA GLU A 131 17.03 6.86 14.21
C GLU A 131 17.64 5.81 13.26
N ILE A 132 16.90 5.48 12.22
CA ILE A 132 17.33 4.47 11.24
C ILE A 132 18.57 4.95 10.47
N SER A 133 19.47 4.02 10.19
CA SER A 133 20.63 4.30 9.35
C SER A 133 20.22 4.65 7.91
N LYS A 134 21.07 5.40 7.21
CA LYS A 134 20.88 5.70 5.79
C LYS A 134 20.70 4.44 4.95
N GLY A 135 21.52 3.40 5.22
CA GLY A 135 21.39 2.10 4.53
C GLY A 135 20.07 1.39 4.81
N GLY A 136 19.57 1.43 6.05
CA GLY A 136 18.28 0.82 6.41
C GLY A 136 17.10 1.48 5.70
N LEU A 137 17.10 2.83 5.59
CA LEU A 137 16.09 3.56 4.86
C LEU A 137 16.18 3.29 3.34
N PHE A 138 17.40 3.22 2.77
CA PHE A 138 17.60 2.86 1.37
C PHE A 138 17.02 1.49 1.05
N PHE A 139 17.35 0.49 1.88
CA PHE A 139 16.88 -0.88 1.67
C PHE A 139 15.35 -0.99 1.76
N ALA A 140 14.73 -0.33 2.74
CA ALA A 140 13.27 -0.26 2.86
C ALA A 140 12.62 0.45 1.66
N SER A 141 13.26 1.50 1.15
CA SER A 141 12.77 2.24 -0.01
C SER A 141 12.86 1.41 -1.29
N MET A 142 13.98 0.71 -1.50
CA MET A 142 14.10 -0.21 -2.64
C MET A 142 13.06 -1.32 -2.58
N TYR A 143 12.77 -1.84 -1.39
CA TYR A 143 11.69 -2.80 -1.20
C TYR A 143 10.33 -2.23 -1.63
N VAL A 144 9.99 -1.01 -1.21
CA VAL A 144 8.70 -0.37 -1.61
C VAL A 144 8.66 -0.09 -3.12
N ILE A 145 9.75 0.45 -3.70
CA ILE A 145 9.84 0.73 -5.14
C ILE A 145 9.60 -0.53 -5.98
N THR A 146 10.17 -1.64 -5.56
CA THR A 146 10.11 -2.91 -6.33
C THR A 146 8.83 -3.70 -6.09
N THR A 147 8.14 -3.49 -4.97
CA THR A 147 6.89 -4.18 -4.64
C THR A 147 5.64 -3.40 -5.02
N PHE A 148 5.72 -2.09 -5.21
CA PHE A 148 4.65 -1.33 -5.84
C PHE A 148 4.56 -1.67 -7.33
N TRP A 149 3.37 -2.01 -7.78
CA TRP A 149 3.10 -2.22 -9.19
C TRP A 149 2.85 -0.87 -9.84
N TYR A 150 3.86 -0.35 -10.47
CA TYR A 150 3.88 1.02 -10.99
C TYR A 150 2.66 1.37 -11.86
N TYR A 151 2.29 0.48 -12.80
CA TYR A 151 1.14 0.68 -13.67
C TYR A 151 -0.17 0.70 -12.89
N ASP A 152 -0.36 -0.22 -11.94
CA ASP A 152 -1.55 -0.24 -11.10
C ASP A 152 -1.65 1.02 -10.24
N VAL A 153 -0.51 1.59 -9.81
CA VAL A 153 -0.50 2.88 -9.10
C VAL A 153 -0.97 4.00 -10.01
N ALA A 154 -0.55 4.01 -11.25
CA ALA A 154 -0.92 5.05 -12.21
C ALA A 154 -2.38 4.92 -12.68
N SER A 155 -2.88 3.70 -12.92
CA SER A 155 -4.23 3.41 -13.42
C SER A 155 -5.27 3.31 -12.31
N GLY A 156 -4.91 2.76 -11.15
CA GLY A 156 -5.81 2.54 -10.01
C GLY A 156 -6.12 3.79 -9.19
N THR A 157 -6.40 4.90 -9.86
CA THR A 157 -6.52 6.25 -9.30
C THR A 157 -7.34 6.34 -8.02
N ARG A 158 -8.59 5.84 -7.98
CA ARG A 158 -9.45 5.94 -6.78
C ARG A 158 -9.00 5.01 -5.67
N ASN A 159 -8.79 3.75 -6.01
CA ASN A 159 -8.42 2.71 -5.05
C ASN A 159 -7.06 3.00 -4.43
N GLY A 160 -6.05 3.24 -5.26
CA GLY A 160 -4.69 3.50 -4.81
C GLY A 160 -4.59 4.71 -3.88
N LEU A 161 -5.22 5.81 -4.26
CA LEU A 161 -5.27 7.01 -3.41
C LEU A 161 -5.99 6.74 -2.08
N ALA A 162 -7.17 6.07 -2.11
CA ALA A 162 -7.91 5.76 -0.90
C ALA A 162 -7.06 4.95 0.09
N PHE A 163 -6.39 3.90 -0.37
CA PHE A 163 -5.57 3.06 0.48
C PHE A 163 -4.33 3.78 1.02
N VAL A 164 -3.61 4.50 0.16
CA VAL A 164 -2.37 5.17 0.59
C VAL A 164 -2.65 6.35 1.50
N ILE A 165 -3.72 7.12 1.24
CA ILE A 165 -4.16 8.20 2.14
C ILE A 165 -4.57 7.61 3.49
N ALA A 166 -5.39 6.54 3.52
CA ALA A 166 -5.79 5.88 4.76
C ALA A 166 -4.59 5.38 5.56
N PHE A 167 -3.63 4.71 4.88
CA PHE A 167 -2.44 4.18 5.54
C PHE A 167 -1.50 5.28 6.06
N ALA A 168 -1.21 6.30 5.25
CA ALA A 168 -0.39 7.42 5.69
C ALA A 168 -1.03 8.14 6.88
N THR A 169 -2.35 8.35 6.83
CA THR A 169 -3.12 8.91 7.95
C THR A 169 -3.05 8.01 9.19
N ALA A 170 -3.16 6.68 9.02
CA ALA A 170 -3.00 5.73 10.12
C ALA A 170 -1.63 5.84 10.77
N TYR A 171 -0.56 5.90 9.98
CA TYR A 171 0.79 6.11 10.49
C TYR A 171 0.91 7.44 11.26
N TYR A 172 0.42 8.53 10.69
CA TYR A 172 0.45 9.84 11.37
C TYR A 172 -0.35 9.86 12.67
N HIS A 173 -1.49 9.20 12.70
CA HIS A 173 -2.33 9.10 13.88
C HIS A 173 -1.70 8.19 14.95
N LEU A 174 -1.33 6.97 14.56
CA LEU A 174 -0.91 5.93 15.51
C LEU A 174 0.52 6.10 16.00
N VAL A 175 1.44 6.60 15.15
CA VAL A 175 2.87 6.71 15.45
C VAL A 175 3.29 8.16 15.71
N GLU A 176 2.97 9.08 14.78
CA GLU A 176 3.38 10.48 14.88
C GLU A 176 2.52 11.30 15.84
N LYS A 177 1.38 10.75 16.30
CA LYS A 177 0.43 11.43 17.21
C LYS A 177 0.00 12.79 16.69
N LYS A 178 -0.24 12.89 15.37
CA LYS A 178 -0.74 14.12 14.76
C LYS A 178 -2.13 14.49 15.25
N ASN A 179 -2.50 15.76 15.09
CA ASN A 179 -3.80 16.28 15.48
C ASN A 179 -4.93 15.41 14.94
N ILE A 180 -5.86 15.04 15.82
CA ILE A 180 -6.98 14.13 15.51
C ILE A 180 -7.89 14.67 14.39
N PHE A 181 -8.08 15.99 14.30
CA PHE A 181 -8.89 16.58 13.24
C PHE A 181 -8.26 16.44 11.85
N ILE A 182 -6.92 16.56 11.76
CA ILE A 182 -6.17 16.32 10.53
C ILE A 182 -6.29 14.85 10.13
N CYS A 183 -6.13 13.95 11.09
CA CYS A 183 -6.27 12.52 10.85
C CYS A 183 -7.70 12.15 10.45
N PHE A 184 -8.71 12.73 11.09
CA PHE A 184 -10.10 12.53 10.72
C PHE A 184 -10.39 13.00 9.28
N ALA A 185 -9.89 14.18 8.89
CA ALA A 185 -10.01 14.67 7.52
C ALA A 185 -9.35 13.71 6.51
N GLY A 186 -8.17 13.15 6.84
CA GLY A 186 -7.50 12.15 6.00
C GLY A 186 -8.31 10.85 5.88
N TYR A 187 -8.86 10.33 6.97
CA TYR A 187 -9.74 9.16 6.95
C TYR A 187 -11.03 9.40 6.16
N LEU A 188 -11.64 10.57 6.34
CA LEU A 188 -12.83 10.94 5.58
C LEU A 188 -12.52 11.06 4.09
N CYS A 189 -11.38 11.67 3.74
CA CYS A 189 -10.93 11.75 2.35
C CYS A 189 -10.77 10.34 1.75
N ALA A 190 -10.10 9.43 2.44
CA ALA A 190 -9.92 8.05 1.98
C ALA A 190 -11.25 7.31 1.77
N ALA A 191 -12.18 7.45 2.72
CA ALA A 191 -13.51 6.84 2.62
C ALA A 191 -14.36 7.43 1.48
N LEU A 192 -14.24 8.73 1.23
CA LEU A 192 -14.92 9.41 0.12
C LEU A 192 -14.22 9.26 -1.24
N MET A 193 -12.99 8.76 -1.25
CA MET A 193 -12.30 8.36 -2.50
C MET A 193 -12.82 7.05 -3.04
N HIS A 194 -13.00 6.04 -2.17
CA HIS A 194 -13.46 4.70 -2.58
C HIS A 194 -13.97 3.90 -1.38
N SER A 195 -14.97 3.02 -1.61
CA SER A 195 -15.57 2.17 -0.56
C SER A 195 -14.54 1.33 0.20
N SER A 196 -13.56 0.76 -0.50
CA SER A 196 -12.50 -0.01 0.12
C SER A 196 -11.58 0.80 1.03
N GLY A 197 -11.54 2.13 0.89
CA GLY A 197 -10.82 3.03 1.80
C GLY A 197 -11.36 3.03 3.23
N ILE A 198 -12.61 2.58 3.44
CA ILE A 198 -13.23 2.45 4.76
C ILE A 198 -12.56 1.31 5.57
N ILE A 199 -12.11 0.25 4.91
CA ILE A 199 -11.56 -0.93 5.57
C ILE A 199 -10.28 -0.62 6.38
N PRO A 200 -9.22 0.02 5.82
CA PRO A 200 -8.06 0.38 6.62
C PRO A 200 -8.39 1.34 7.75
N VAL A 201 -9.41 2.21 7.59
CA VAL A 201 -9.89 3.09 8.66
C VAL A 201 -10.54 2.27 9.78
N ALA A 202 -11.40 1.32 9.45
CA ALA A 202 -12.02 0.41 10.43
C ALA A 202 -10.97 -0.41 11.19
N LEU A 203 -9.92 -0.88 10.50
CA LEU A 203 -8.79 -1.58 11.13
C LEU A 203 -8.01 -0.68 12.11
N VAL A 204 -7.89 0.63 11.85
CA VAL A 204 -7.31 1.59 12.81
C VAL A 204 -8.15 1.66 14.08
N PHE A 205 -9.47 1.81 13.96
CA PHE A 205 -10.36 1.84 15.12
C PHE A 205 -10.32 0.53 15.90
N ALA A 206 -10.35 -0.61 15.20
CA ALA A 206 -10.18 -1.91 15.82
C ALA A 206 -8.86 -2.02 16.59
N ALA A 207 -7.75 -1.54 16.02
CA ALA A 207 -6.45 -1.52 16.69
C ALA A 207 -6.42 -0.62 17.94
N LEU A 208 -7.06 0.54 17.90
CA LEU A 208 -7.16 1.44 19.05
C LEU A 208 -7.95 0.80 20.21
N ILE A 209 -9.03 0.09 19.91
CA ILE A 209 -9.85 -0.61 20.92
C ILE A 209 -9.08 -1.82 21.47
N THR A 210 -8.44 -2.59 20.59
CA THR A 210 -7.89 -3.91 20.94
C THR A 210 -6.41 -3.90 21.38
N LYS A 211 -5.74 -2.76 21.32
CA LYS A 211 -4.29 -2.65 21.67
C LYS A 211 -3.88 -3.19 23.04
N ASN A 212 -4.82 -3.24 23.98
CA ASN A 212 -4.60 -3.73 25.35
C ASN A 212 -5.07 -5.17 25.56
N PHE A 213 -5.76 -5.78 24.60
CA PHE A 213 -6.20 -7.17 24.70
C PHE A 213 -5.07 -8.15 24.34
N LYS A 214 -5.22 -9.41 24.76
CA LYS A 214 -4.30 -10.47 24.33
C LYS A 214 -4.45 -10.70 22.83
N SER A 215 -3.53 -10.13 22.06
CA SER A 215 -3.61 -9.99 20.60
C SER A 215 -3.89 -11.30 19.82
N LYS A 216 -3.46 -12.46 20.33
CA LYS A 216 -3.65 -13.75 19.65
C LYS A 216 -5.13 -14.14 19.48
N PHE A 217 -5.92 -13.99 20.56
CA PHE A 217 -7.34 -14.33 20.51
C PHE A 217 -8.13 -13.42 19.56
N ILE A 218 -7.86 -12.13 19.62
CA ILE A 218 -8.53 -11.14 18.75
C ILE A 218 -8.17 -11.37 17.29
N ASN A 219 -6.90 -11.67 16.99
CA ASN A 219 -6.49 -11.95 15.62
C ASN A 219 -7.19 -13.20 15.07
N VAL A 220 -7.36 -14.24 15.91
CA VAL A 220 -8.13 -15.43 15.54
C VAL A 220 -9.61 -15.08 15.29
N LEU A 221 -10.23 -14.28 16.16
CA LEU A 221 -11.61 -13.81 15.96
C LEU A 221 -11.77 -13.00 14.66
N PHE A 222 -10.77 -12.19 14.29
CA PHE A 222 -10.79 -11.45 13.02
C PHE A 222 -10.76 -12.38 11.81
N ILE A 223 -9.95 -13.43 11.82
CA ILE A 223 -9.92 -14.43 10.74
C ILE A 223 -11.29 -15.12 10.59
N PHE A 224 -11.84 -15.60 11.70
CA PHE A 224 -13.14 -16.28 11.69
C PHE A 224 -14.29 -15.32 11.34
N GLY A 225 -14.26 -14.08 11.86
CA GLY A 225 -15.26 -13.06 11.58
C GLY A 225 -15.34 -12.71 10.11
N ILE A 226 -14.19 -12.62 9.42
CA ILE A 226 -14.15 -12.33 7.99
C ILE A 226 -14.61 -13.55 7.19
N SER A 227 -14.15 -14.75 7.53
CA SER A 227 -14.60 -15.95 6.85
C SER A 227 -16.10 -16.18 7.00
N GLY A 228 -16.70 -15.74 8.11
CA GLY A 228 -18.14 -15.78 8.36
C GLY A 228 -18.93 -14.58 7.83
N SER A 229 -18.28 -13.45 7.49
CA SER A 229 -18.97 -12.22 7.13
C SER A 229 -19.75 -12.33 5.82
N ALA A 230 -19.26 -13.06 4.84
CA ALA A 230 -19.97 -13.32 3.59
C ALA A 230 -21.29 -14.04 3.84
N ALA A 231 -21.25 -15.13 4.60
CA ALA A 231 -22.47 -15.89 4.99
C ALA A 231 -23.43 -15.03 5.83
N LEU A 232 -22.90 -14.20 6.73
CA LEU A 232 -23.73 -13.29 7.53
C LEU A 232 -24.41 -12.23 6.66
N ILE A 233 -23.70 -11.68 5.68
CA ILE A 233 -24.22 -10.67 4.74
C ILE A 233 -25.30 -11.30 3.85
N GLU A 234 -25.11 -12.52 3.36
CA GLU A 234 -26.11 -13.25 2.59
C GLU A 234 -27.38 -13.50 3.41
N VAL A 235 -27.24 -13.95 4.66
CA VAL A 235 -28.38 -14.12 5.58
C VAL A 235 -29.09 -12.80 5.84
N LEU A 236 -28.34 -11.71 6.11
CA LEU A 236 -28.95 -10.39 6.31
C LEU A 236 -29.66 -9.88 5.05
N ALA A 237 -29.08 -10.09 3.87
CA ALA A 237 -29.71 -9.70 2.61
C ALA A 237 -30.98 -10.50 2.29
N SER A 238 -31.06 -11.77 2.71
CA SER A 238 -32.25 -12.58 2.53
C SER A 238 -33.42 -12.21 3.47
N VAL A 239 -33.12 -11.51 4.57
CA VAL A 239 -34.13 -11.17 5.61
C VAL A 239 -34.53 -9.68 5.57
N THR A 240 -33.88 -8.85 4.74
CA THR A 240 -34.15 -7.41 4.69
C THR A 240 -34.26 -6.88 3.26
N ASP A 241 -35.27 -6.08 3.03
CA ASP A 241 -35.48 -5.35 1.76
C ASP A 241 -34.62 -4.06 1.67
N ASN A 242 -33.65 -3.87 2.58
CA ASN A 242 -32.81 -2.70 2.57
C ASN A 242 -31.85 -2.73 1.37
N SER A 243 -32.07 -1.81 0.44
CA SER A 243 -31.30 -1.69 -0.81
C SER A 243 -29.78 -1.53 -0.60
N PHE A 244 -29.37 -0.92 0.52
CA PHE A 244 -27.95 -0.79 0.89
C PHE A 244 -27.34 -2.16 1.26
N ILE A 245 -28.05 -2.97 2.07
CA ILE A 245 -27.60 -4.32 2.45
C ILE A 245 -27.58 -5.24 1.24
N GLN A 246 -28.62 -5.17 0.40
CA GLN A 246 -28.67 -5.92 -0.86
C GLN A 246 -27.54 -5.52 -1.83
N SER A 247 -27.21 -4.23 -1.93
CA SER A 247 -26.07 -3.76 -2.71
C SER A 247 -24.73 -4.29 -2.16
N ILE A 248 -24.56 -4.36 -0.85
CA ILE A 248 -23.36 -4.93 -0.23
C ILE A 248 -23.29 -6.44 -0.49
N ALA A 249 -24.40 -7.16 -0.36
CA ALA A 249 -24.46 -8.60 -0.61
C ALA A 249 -24.16 -8.94 -2.08
N GLY A 250 -24.77 -8.24 -3.03
CA GLY A 250 -24.50 -8.42 -4.46
C GLY A 250 -23.03 -8.13 -4.82
N ARG A 251 -22.38 -7.18 -4.14
CA ARG A 251 -20.94 -6.94 -4.30
C ARG A 251 -20.09 -8.02 -3.63
N ALA A 252 -20.49 -8.51 -2.46
CA ALA A 252 -19.78 -9.61 -1.80
C ALA A 252 -19.84 -10.88 -2.67
N GLU A 253 -20.98 -11.19 -3.25
CA GLU A 253 -21.16 -12.30 -4.18
C GLU A 253 -20.35 -12.12 -5.46
N SER A 254 -20.41 -10.93 -6.11
CA SER A 254 -19.65 -10.64 -7.32
C SER A 254 -18.14 -10.62 -7.08
N HIS A 255 -17.68 -10.27 -5.86
CA HIS A 255 -16.25 -10.25 -5.51
C HIS A 255 -15.76 -11.55 -4.87
N GLY A 256 -16.65 -12.41 -4.39
CA GLY A 256 -16.33 -13.72 -3.82
C GLY A 256 -16.11 -14.82 -4.85
N ASN A 257 -16.56 -14.62 -6.08
CA ASN A 257 -16.42 -15.63 -7.13
C ASN A 257 -15.03 -15.57 -7.77
N ILE A 258 -14.10 -16.33 -7.20
CA ILE A 258 -12.67 -16.38 -7.59
C ILE A 258 -12.52 -16.68 -9.09
N ASP A 259 -13.32 -17.63 -9.63
CA ASP A 259 -13.22 -18.03 -11.04
C ASP A 259 -13.65 -16.92 -11.99
N THR A 260 -14.66 -16.16 -11.65
CA THR A 260 -15.15 -15.05 -12.47
C THR A 260 -14.15 -13.91 -12.52
N HIS A 261 -13.54 -13.55 -11.40
CA HIS A 261 -12.56 -12.45 -11.35
C HIS A 261 -11.18 -12.82 -11.85
N LEU A 262 -10.70 -14.04 -11.59
CA LEU A 262 -9.46 -14.53 -12.19
C LEU A 262 -9.57 -14.65 -13.71
N ASN A 263 -10.73 -15.07 -14.24
CA ASN A 263 -10.95 -15.21 -15.68
C ASN A 263 -11.26 -13.88 -16.39
N LEU A 264 -12.00 -12.95 -15.75
CA LEU A 264 -12.39 -11.67 -16.37
C LEU A 264 -11.29 -10.59 -16.30
N SER A 265 -10.52 -10.53 -15.20
CA SER A 265 -9.44 -9.52 -15.07
C SER A 265 -8.13 -9.94 -15.71
N MET A 266 -8.03 -11.17 -16.17
CA MET A 266 -6.77 -11.84 -16.44
C MET A 266 -6.76 -12.64 -17.74
N GLY A 267 -7.42 -12.14 -18.77
CA GLY A 267 -7.46 -12.77 -20.08
C GLY A 267 -6.18 -13.55 -20.39
N SER A 268 -6.30 -14.85 -20.61
CA SER A 268 -5.27 -15.80 -21.06
C SER A 268 -3.90 -15.74 -20.35
N GLY A 269 -3.78 -16.40 -19.21
CA GLY A 269 -2.47 -16.86 -18.66
C GLY A 269 -1.70 -15.92 -17.74
N GLY A 270 -1.93 -14.62 -17.74
CA GLY A 270 -1.23 -13.65 -16.87
C GLY A 270 -1.74 -13.62 -15.43
N GLY A 271 -2.97 -14.00 -15.23
CA GLY A 271 -3.66 -13.88 -13.97
C GLY A 271 -3.14 -14.72 -12.82
N ASN A 272 -2.85 -15.95 -13.10
CA ASN A 272 -2.31 -16.86 -12.09
C ASN A 272 -0.93 -16.39 -11.59
N THR A 273 -0.09 -15.85 -12.49
CA THR A 273 1.23 -15.33 -12.11
C THR A 273 1.12 -14.09 -11.24
N MET A 274 0.20 -13.18 -11.57
CA MET A 274 -0.06 -11.95 -10.84
C MET A 274 -0.59 -12.23 -9.42
N TYR A 275 -1.51 -13.19 -9.28
CA TYR A 275 -2.01 -13.63 -7.97
C TYR A 275 -0.91 -14.30 -7.15
N LEU A 276 -0.09 -15.15 -7.78
CA LEU A 276 1.05 -15.80 -7.12
C LEU A 276 2.05 -14.78 -6.58
N VAL A 277 2.43 -13.77 -7.37
CA VAL A 277 3.34 -12.71 -6.89
C VAL A 277 2.72 -11.91 -5.75
N THR A 278 1.42 -11.65 -5.79
CA THR A 278 0.69 -11.01 -4.71
C THR A 278 0.71 -11.86 -3.43
N LEU A 279 0.46 -13.17 -3.55
CA LEU A 279 0.58 -14.12 -2.43
C LEU A 279 1.99 -14.16 -1.85
N VAL A 280 3.02 -14.24 -2.69
CA VAL A 280 4.41 -14.22 -2.24
C VAL A 280 4.73 -12.92 -1.50
N THR A 281 4.31 -11.77 -2.03
CA THR A 281 4.47 -10.47 -1.37
C THR A 281 3.80 -10.44 0.00
N PHE A 282 2.58 -10.94 0.10
CA PHE A 282 1.85 -11.06 1.37
C PHE A 282 2.60 -11.93 2.38
N PHE A 283 3.03 -13.15 1.98
CA PHE A 283 3.74 -14.06 2.88
C PHE A 283 5.10 -13.51 3.31
N VAL A 284 5.81 -12.78 2.44
CA VAL A 284 7.05 -12.10 2.84
C VAL A 284 6.77 -11.08 3.93
N VAL A 285 5.75 -10.24 3.80
CA VAL A 285 5.43 -9.24 4.83
C VAL A 285 4.87 -9.88 6.09
N LEU A 286 4.04 -10.92 5.97
CA LEU A 286 3.58 -11.71 7.11
C LEU A 286 4.79 -12.28 7.89
N PHE A 287 5.77 -12.83 7.19
CA PHE A 287 7.02 -13.29 7.79
C PHE A 287 7.76 -12.15 8.49
N LEU A 288 7.89 -10.97 7.87
CA LEU A 288 8.53 -9.80 8.49
C LEU A 288 7.80 -9.37 9.78
N VAL A 289 6.46 -9.35 9.75
CA VAL A 289 5.64 -9.02 10.94
C VAL A 289 5.85 -10.04 12.05
N LEU A 290 5.86 -11.33 11.74
CA LEU A 290 6.06 -12.40 12.72
C LEU A 290 7.51 -12.44 13.24
N TYR A 291 8.49 -12.19 12.40
CA TYR A 291 9.89 -12.24 12.75
C TYR A 291 10.36 -11.00 13.53
N PHE A 292 10.05 -9.80 13.05
CA PHE A 292 10.48 -8.55 13.67
C PHE A 292 9.54 -8.05 14.77
N GLY A 293 8.26 -8.40 14.73
CA GLY A 293 7.28 -7.94 15.72
C GLY A 293 7.70 -8.21 17.16
N PRO A 294 8.15 -9.41 17.54
CA PRO A 294 8.67 -9.70 18.88
C PRO A 294 9.90 -8.86 19.26
N ASN A 295 10.80 -8.59 18.31
CA ASN A 295 11.98 -7.77 18.55
C ASN A 295 11.61 -6.30 18.80
N ILE A 296 10.66 -5.76 18.02
CA ILE A 296 10.15 -4.40 18.19
C ILE A 296 9.43 -4.28 19.53
N LYS A 297 8.63 -5.29 19.94
CA LYS A 297 7.95 -5.31 21.25
C LYS A 297 8.90 -5.33 22.44
N LYS A 298 10.12 -5.81 22.29
CA LYS A 298 11.17 -5.83 23.33
C LYS A 298 12.08 -4.61 23.28
N SER A 299 12.00 -3.80 22.24
CA SER A 299 12.84 -2.61 22.07
C SER A 299 12.26 -1.40 22.81
N ARG A 300 13.06 -0.32 22.91
CA ARG A 300 12.61 0.99 23.43
C ARG A 300 11.44 1.60 22.64
N TYR A 301 11.19 1.15 21.40
CA TYR A 301 10.13 1.64 20.53
C TYR A 301 8.77 0.98 20.77
N SER A 302 8.70 0.03 21.71
CA SER A 302 7.52 -0.80 21.96
C SER A 302 6.25 0.01 22.20
N GLU A 303 6.30 0.96 23.13
CA GLU A 303 5.11 1.76 23.50
C GLU A 303 4.68 2.70 22.37
N GLU A 304 5.63 3.28 21.64
CA GLU A 304 5.32 4.17 20.51
C GLU A 304 4.66 3.42 19.36
N LEU A 305 5.08 2.19 19.12
CA LEU A 305 4.59 1.35 18.02
C LEU A 305 3.46 0.41 18.41
N LYS A 306 3.08 0.32 19.69
CA LYS A 306 2.12 -0.66 20.22
C LYS A 306 0.84 -0.73 19.38
N THR A 307 0.21 0.40 19.14
CA THR A 307 -1.04 0.46 18.37
C THR A 307 -0.82 0.19 16.89
N PHE A 308 0.32 0.63 16.33
CA PHE A 308 0.68 0.34 14.94
C PHE A 308 0.99 -1.15 14.73
N LEU A 309 1.67 -1.80 15.67
CA LEU A 309 1.90 -3.25 15.63
C LEU A 309 0.58 -4.03 15.68
N GLN A 310 -0.37 -3.56 16.50
CA GLN A 310 -1.72 -4.16 16.56
C GLN A 310 -2.46 -3.93 15.23
N TYR A 311 -2.43 -2.71 14.68
CA TYR A 311 -3.00 -2.40 13.36
C TYR A 311 -2.43 -3.30 12.27
N SER A 312 -1.11 -3.43 12.19
CA SER A 312 -0.45 -4.29 11.20
C SER A 312 -0.84 -5.77 11.39
N SER A 313 -0.91 -6.24 12.64
CA SER A 313 -1.31 -7.61 12.95
C SER A 313 -2.76 -7.88 12.52
N LEU A 314 -3.69 -6.97 12.82
CA LEU A 314 -5.08 -7.08 12.38
C LEU A 314 -5.21 -7.01 10.85
N THR A 315 -4.41 -6.16 10.20
CA THR A 315 -4.36 -6.08 8.73
C THR A 315 -3.90 -7.40 8.12
N MET A 316 -2.85 -8.05 8.68
CA MET A 316 -2.40 -9.36 8.19
C MET A 316 -3.47 -10.44 8.39
N CYS A 317 -4.14 -10.46 9.54
CA CYS A 317 -5.21 -11.42 9.81
C CYS A 317 -6.43 -11.20 8.90
N PHE A 318 -6.81 -9.93 8.69
CA PHE A 318 -7.86 -9.55 7.75
C PHE A 318 -7.53 -10.06 6.34
N LEU A 319 -6.33 -9.82 5.85
CA LEU A 319 -5.90 -10.25 4.53
C LEU A 319 -5.83 -11.77 4.40
N LEU A 320 -5.40 -12.47 5.45
CA LEU A 320 -5.43 -13.93 5.44
C LEU A 320 -6.86 -14.46 5.26
N GLY A 321 -7.84 -13.84 5.91
CA GLY A 321 -9.27 -14.15 5.70
C GLY A 321 -9.71 -13.82 4.26
N CYS A 322 -9.37 -12.63 3.76
CA CYS A 322 -9.72 -12.20 2.40
C CYS A 322 -9.10 -13.06 1.29
N ALA A 323 -7.92 -13.65 1.52
CA ALA A 323 -7.30 -14.55 0.54
C ALA A 323 -8.22 -15.76 0.20
N PHE A 324 -9.10 -16.14 1.11
CA PHE A 324 -10.05 -17.26 0.92
C PHE A 324 -11.48 -16.80 0.60
N THR A 325 -11.84 -15.54 0.90
CA THR A 325 -13.23 -15.06 0.77
C THR A 325 -13.41 -13.95 -0.24
N SER A 326 -12.38 -13.14 -0.52
CA SER A 326 -12.47 -12.01 -1.44
C SER A 326 -11.10 -11.68 -2.05
N THR A 327 -10.76 -12.38 -3.11
CA THR A 327 -9.48 -12.24 -3.83
C THR A 327 -9.21 -10.79 -4.25
N LEU A 328 -10.24 -10.06 -4.67
CA LEU A 328 -10.08 -8.67 -5.14
C LEU A 328 -9.65 -7.72 -4.00
N ILE A 329 -10.27 -7.84 -2.82
CA ILE A 329 -9.89 -7.05 -1.64
C ILE A 329 -8.47 -7.42 -1.22
N PHE A 330 -8.15 -8.71 -1.17
CA PHE A 330 -6.82 -9.21 -0.86
C PHE A 330 -5.76 -8.61 -1.78
N VAL A 331 -5.93 -8.74 -3.10
CA VAL A 331 -4.99 -8.24 -4.10
C VAL A 331 -4.77 -6.72 -3.98
N ARG A 332 -5.86 -5.95 -3.82
CA ARG A 332 -5.80 -4.49 -3.68
C ARG A 332 -5.01 -4.06 -2.44
N PHE A 333 -5.29 -4.66 -1.27
CA PHE A 333 -4.56 -4.34 -0.04
C PHE A 333 -3.08 -4.68 -0.13
N VAL A 334 -2.76 -5.87 -0.66
CA VAL A 334 -1.37 -6.33 -0.78
C VAL A 334 -0.57 -5.40 -1.69
N ARG A 335 -1.18 -4.86 -2.72
CA ARG A 335 -0.49 -3.94 -3.64
C ARG A 335 -0.26 -2.53 -3.09
N TRP A 336 -1.17 -2.02 -2.23
CA TRP A 336 -1.19 -0.62 -1.86
C TRP A 336 -0.68 -0.32 -0.46
N ILE A 337 -0.96 -1.18 0.51
CA ILE A 337 -0.63 -0.96 1.93
C ILE A 337 0.57 -1.79 2.34
N ILE A 338 0.57 -3.05 1.97
CA ILE A 338 1.52 -4.03 2.46
C ILE A 338 2.99 -3.69 2.12
N PRO A 339 3.34 -3.13 0.95
CA PRO A 339 4.72 -2.72 0.69
C PRO A 339 5.25 -1.71 1.71
N VAL A 340 4.46 -0.70 2.08
CA VAL A 340 4.90 0.32 3.04
C VAL A 340 4.99 -0.26 4.46
N VAL A 341 4.03 -1.12 4.86
CA VAL A 341 4.12 -1.89 6.11
C VAL A 341 5.41 -2.70 6.15
N GLY A 342 5.71 -3.47 5.10
CA GLY A 342 6.94 -4.25 4.98
C GLY A 342 8.20 -3.39 5.11
N GLY A 343 8.25 -2.25 4.43
CA GLY A 343 9.34 -1.29 4.52
C GLY A 343 9.59 -0.80 5.95
N ILE A 344 8.52 -0.46 6.70
CA ILE A 344 8.62 -0.06 8.11
C ILE A 344 9.18 -1.21 8.96
N TYR A 345 8.65 -2.44 8.80
CA TYR A 345 9.12 -3.60 9.57
C TYR A 345 10.57 -3.96 9.27
N ILE A 346 11.02 -3.84 8.03
CA ILE A 346 12.43 -4.05 7.65
C ILE A 346 13.32 -3.09 8.43
N MET A 347 13.10 -1.79 8.33
CA MET A 347 14.01 -0.81 8.90
C MET A 347 13.94 -0.75 10.44
N VAL A 348 12.73 -0.72 11.02
CA VAL A 348 12.56 -0.65 12.49
C VAL A 348 12.90 -1.99 13.14
N GLY A 349 12.54 -3.10 12.50
CA GLY A 349 12.85 -4.44 12.98
C GLY A 349 14.34 -4.73 13.05
N LEU A 350 15.09 -4.39 11.98
CA LEU A 350 16.55 -4.52 11.98
C LEU A 350 17.21 -3.66 13.06
N LYS A 351 16.72 -2.44 13.26
CA LYS A 351 17.23 -1.55 14.31
C LYS A 351 16.94 -2.09 15.70
N ALA A 352 15.69 -2.51 15.96
CA ALA A 352 15.29 -3.10 17.24
C ALA A 352 16.09 -4.37 17.56
N GLN A 353 16.35 -5.21 16.56
CA GLN A 353 17.18 -6.40 16.75
C GLN A 353 18.61 -6.04 17.14
N GLN A 354 19.23 -5.02 16.51
CA GLN A 354 20.56 -4.56 16.87
C GLN A 354 20.63 -4.03 18.29
N GLU A 355 19.66 -3.24 18.72
CA GLU A 355 19.61 -2.67 20.07
C GLU A 355 19.40 -3.76 21.13
N ASN A 356 18.48 -4.69 20.90
CA ASN A 356 18.22 -5.79 21.82
C ASN A 356 19.45 -6.68 22.00
N GLU A 357 20.22 -6.90 20.92
CA GLU A 357 21.46 -7.66 20.99
C GLU A 357 22.53 -6.92 21.78
N LYS A 358 22.74 -5.64 21.50
CA LYS A 358 23.70 -4.83 22.24
C LYS A 358 23.42 -4.89 23.73
N LYS A 359 22.15 -4.70 24.13
CA LYS A 359 21.70 -4.80 25.52
C LYS A 359 21.97 -6.19 26.10
N TYR A 360 21.66 -7.26 25.36
CA TYR A 360 21.91 -8.63 25.82
C TYR A 360 23.41 -8.90 26.06
N ILE A 361 24.28 -8.39 25.20
CA ILE A 361 25.74 -8.53 25.35
C ILE A 361 26.21 -7.76 26.60
N GLU A 362 25.76 -6.52 26.79
CA GLU A 362 26.09 -5.69 27.97
C GLU A 362 25.62 -6.37 29.26
N ASP A 363 24.37 -6.85 29.30
CA ASP A 363 23.83 -7.56 30.49
C ASP A 363 24.58 -8.88 30.76
N SER A 364 25.02 -9.58 29.72
CA SER A 364 25.81 -10.82 29.86
C SER A 364 27.19 -10.55 30.45
N PHE A 365 27.87 -9.50 30.02
CA PHE A 365 29.17 -9.10 30.56
C PHE A 365 29.04 -8.70 32.03
N ASN A 366 28.03 -7.93 32.38
CA ASN A 366 27.79 -7.49 33.77
C ASN A 366 27.51 -8.66 34.74
N ASN A 367 26.96 -9.76 34.23
CA ASN A 367 26.65 -10.96 35.02
C ASN A 367 27.69 -12.08 34.84
N ASN A 368 28.85 -11.82 34.26
CA ASN A 368 29.91 -12.81 33.98
C ASN A 368 29.39 -14.05 33.18
N ILE A 369 28.37 -13.86 32.33
CA ILE A 369 27.80 -14.93 31.48
C ILE A 369 28.40 -14.80 30.10
N ILE A 370 28.88 -15.90 29.51
CA ILE A 370 29.33 -15.90 28.12
C ILE A 370 28.09 -15.70 27.20
N PRO A 371 28.03 -14.60 26.44
CA PRO A 371 26.87 -14.31 25.63
C PRO A 371 26.71 -15.33 24.50
N LYS A 372 25.62 -16.10 24.53
CA LYS A 372 25.25 -16.98 23.41
C LYS A 372 24.42 -16.16 22.41
N LYS A 373 24.95 -15.97 21.21
CA LYS A 373 24.18 -15.34 20.14
C LYS A 373 22.87 -16.10 19.91
N SER A 374 21.73 -15.40 20.01
CA SER A 374 20.44 -16.01 19.75
C SER A 374 20.36 -16.56 18.32
N LEU A 375 19.57 -17.61 18.10
CA LEU A 375 19.34 -18.17 16.77
C LEU A 375 18.82 -17.07 15.80
N LEU A 376 17.96 -16.18 16.28
CA LEU A 376 17.41 -15.07 15.52
C LEU A 376 18.50 -14.11 14.99
N TYR A 377 19.54 -13.86 15.77
CA TYR A 377 20.68 -13.06 15.31
C TYR A 377 21.50 -13.78 14.23
N ARG A 378 21.73 -15.09 14.39
CA ARG A 378 22.43 -15.89 13.39
C ARG A 378 21.70 -15.90 12.04
N MET A 379 20.37 -15.80 12.06
CA MET A 379 19.54 -15.76 10.85
C MET A 379 19.52 -14.39 10.16
N ARG A 380 19.99 -13.31 10.79
CA ARG A 380 19.97 -11.97 10.20
C ARG A 380 20.64 -11.87 8.81
N PRO A 381 21.86 -12.43 8.59
CA PRO A 381 22.46 -12.42 7.26
C PRO A 381 21.59 -13.16 6.24
N VAL A 382 21.04 -14.31 6.63
CA VAL A 382 20.15 -15.11 5.76
C VAL A 382 18.91 -14.30 5.39
N ILE A 383 18.29 -13.61 6.35
CA ILE A 383 17.10 -12.76 6.09
C ILE A 383 17.45 -11.60 5.16
N CYS A 384 18.59 -10.94 5.36
CA CYS A 384 19.03 -9.88 4.46
C CYS A 384 19.27 -10.41 3.04
N VAL A 385 19.86 -11.60 2.89
CA VAL A 385 20.04 -12.25 1.58
C VAL A 385 18.71 -12.60 0.94
N VAL A 386 17.78 -13.20 1.70
CA VAL A 386 16.44 -13.56 1.21
C VAL A 386 15.66 -12.30 0.79
N LEU A 387 15.69 -11.23 1.59
CA LEU A 387 15.05 -9.97 1.24
C LEU A 387 15.69 -9.32 0.01
N THR A 388 17.02 -9.37 -0.11
CA THR A 388 17.72 -8.84 -1.30
C THR A 388 17.35 -9.64 -2.54
N ALA A 389 17.31 -10.98 -2.44
CA ALA A 389 16.85 -11.84 -3.52
C ALA A 389 15.39 -11.57 -3.88
N PHE A 390 14.52 -11.39 -2.89
CA PHE A 390 13.10 -11.02 -3.13
C PHE A 390 12.97 -9.67 -3.81
N ILE A 391 13.74 -8.65 -3.40
CA ILE A 391 13.80 -7.34 -4.06
C ILE A 391 14.23 -7.53 -5.53
N GLY A 392 15.27 -8.33 -5.78
CA GLY A 392 15.75 -8.63 -7.13
C GLY A 392 14.70 -9.32 -8.00
N VAL A 393 14.03 -10.34 -7.46
CA VAL A 393 12.95 -11.06 -8.16
C VAL A 393 11.74 -10.15 -8.41
N SER A 394 11.34 -9.36 -7.42
CA SER A 394 10.24 -8.40 -7.55
C SER A 394 10.58 -7.33 -8.59
N PHE A 395 11.81 -6.84 -8.60
CA PHE A 395 12.29 -5.88 -9.59
C PHE A 395 12.31 -6.51 -11.00
N TRP A 396 12.84 -7.71 -11.13
CA TRP A 396 12.83 -8.46 -12.39
C TRP A 396 11.40 -8.70 -12.89
N TYR A 397 10.48 -9.07 -12.00
CA TYR A 397 9.07 -9.24 -12.34
C TYR A 397 8.43 -7.91 -12.77
N ALA A 398 8.69 -6.82 -12.05
CA ALA A 398 8.22 -5.48 -12.42
C ALA A 398 8.75 -5.05 -13.79
N LEU A 399 9.99 -5.45 -14.14
CA LEU A 399 10.60 -5.19 -15.44
C LEU A 399 10.01 -6.03 -16.58
N ASN A 400 9.69 -7.29 -16.33
CA ASN A 400 9.22 -8.25 -17.35
C ASN A 400 7.71 -8.49 -17.28
N GLY A 401 7.04 -8.03 -16.24
CA GLY A 401 5.60 -8.14 -16.10
C GLY A 401 4.86 -7.26 -17.11
N SER A 402 3.67 -7.69 -17.51
CA SER A 402 2.80 -7.03 -18.48
C SER A 402 2.56 -5.54 -18.18
N SER A 403 2.62 -5.15 -16.91
CA SER A 403 2.35 -3.80 -16.46
C SER A 403 3.34 -2.72 -16.93
N LEU A 404 4.58 -3.08 -17.30
CA LEU A 404 5.57 -2.13 -17.82
C LEU A 404 5.80 -2.27 -19.35
N ILE A 405 5.48 -3.43 -19.91
CA ILE A 405 5.56 -3.68 -21.36
C ILE A 405 4.53 -2.83 -22.12
N PHE A 406 3.38 -2.54 -21.47
CA PHE A 406 2.31 -1.70 -22.03
C PHE A 406 2.53 -0.19 -21.86
N LEU A 407 3.62 0.23 -21.26
CA LEU A 407 4.02 1.64 -21.27
C LEU A 407 4.51 2.04 -22.66
N HIS A 408 3.59 2.08 -23.62
CA HIS A 408 3.85 2.74 -24.88
C HIS A 408 3.98 4.24 -24.59
N LEU A 409 5.21 4.70 -24.50
CA LEU A 409 5.49 6.14 -24.42
C LEU A 409 5.20 6.75 -25.79
N ARG A 410 4.36 7.79 -25.82
CA ARG A 410 4.25 8.69 -26.95
C ARG A 410 5.46 9.60 -27.03
#